data_4196a4185751c67dcb5a28a3492379d5
#
_entry.id   4196a4185751c67dcb5a28a3492379d5
#
_cell.length_a   1.000
_cell.length_b   1.000
_cell.length_c   1.000
_cell.angle_alpha   90.00
_cell.angle_beta   90.00
_cell.angle_gamma   90.00
#
_symmetry.space_group_name_H-M   'P 1'
#
loop_
_entity.id
_entity.type
_entity.pdbx_description
1 polymer ?
#
loop_
_entity_poly.entity_id
_entity_poly.type
_entity_poly.pdbx_seq_one_letter_code
_entity_poly.pdbx_strand_id
1 'polypeptide(L)'
;MREIISALRKTHQREPDRIAVTASTGLAACNVGGVTLHSFAGIGLGKEEVPELVRKIKRNQKAKHRWMRTKVLIVDEVSMVDGELFDKLEAIARQLRNNGRPFGGIQLVVTGDFFQLPPVPENGRAARFAFDAATWKTTIEYTIGLHHVFRQKDPSKSCYHLRFRFPWLTWCSLRRNA
;
A
#
# COMPACT_ATOMS: atom_id res chain seq x y z
N MET A 1 10.23 6.49 -6.07
CA MET A 1 10.08 5.08 -5.64
C MET A 1 11.32 4.22 -5.89
N ARG A 2 11.90 4.18 -7.09
CA ARG A 2 13.08 3.31 -7.40
C ARG A 2 14.26 3.54 -6.45
N GLU A 3 14.57 4.78 -6.09
CA GLU A 3 15.66 5.11 -5.15
C GLU A 3 15.38 4.55 -3.74
N ILE A 4 14.14 4.68 -3.26
CA ILE A 4 13.73 4.13 -1.95
C ILE A 4 13.89 2.61 -1.94
N ILE A 5 13.41 1.93 -2.99
CA ILE A 5 13.56 0.48 -3.14
C ILE A 5 15.04 0.09 -3.16
N SER A 6 15.87 0.82 -3.92
CA SER A 6 17.31 0.56 -4.00
C SER A 6 17.99 0.72 -2.64
N ALA A 7 17.69 1.80 -1.92
CA ALA A 7 18.24 2.06 -0.59
C ALA A 7 17.85 0.97 0.42
N LEU A 8 16.57 0.59 0.44
CA LEU A 8 16.07 -0.47 1.32
C LEU A 8 16.71 -1.83 1.00
N ARG A 9 16.86 -2.17 -0.30
CA ARG A 9 17.52 -3.41 -0.73
C ARG A 9 19.01 -3.44 -0.31
N LYS A 10 19.71 -2.30 -0.36
CA LYS A 10 21.09 -2.20 0.16
C LYS A 10 21.14 -2.48 1.66
N THR A 11 20.20 -1.97 2.43
CA THR A 11 20.14 -2.20 3.88
C THR A 11 19.84 -3.67 4.23
N HIS A 12 19.08 -4.37 3.36
CA HIS A 12 18.65 -5.74 3.59
C HIS A 12 19.29 -6.75 2.61
N GLN A 13 20.53 -6.50 2.16
CA GLN A 13 21.19 -7.33 1.12
C GLN A 13 21.24 -8.82 1.46
N ARG A 14 21.41 -9.18 2.74
CA ARG A 14 21.50 -10.57 3.19
C ARG A 14 20.15 -11.28 3.26
N GLU A 15 19.06 -10.54 3.29
CA GLU A 15 17.69 -11.05 3.45
C GLU A 15 16.72 -10.28 2.54
N PRO A 16 16.79 -10.46 1.21
CA PRO A 16 16.00 -9.69 0.26
C PRO A 16 14.48 -9.89 0.41
N ASP A 17 14.06 -11.00 0.99
CA ASP A 17 12.67 -11.35 1.31
C ASP A 17 12.07 -10.53 2.47
N ARG A 18 12.89 -9.72 3.14
CA ARG A 18 12.42 -8.74 4.14
C ARG A 18 11.70 -7.56 3.51
N ILE A 19 11.91 -7.29 2.22
CA ILE A 19 11.30 -6.17 1.50
C ILE A 19 10.31 -6.72 0.50
N ALA A 20 9.04 -6.39 0.69
CA ALA A 20 8.00 -6.67 -0.29
C ALA A 20 7.70 -5.39 -1.09
N VAL A 21 7.85 -5.47 -2.40
CA VAL A 21 7.50 -4.38 -3.33
C VAL A 21 6.18 -4.74 -3.98
N THR A 22 5.17 -3.91 -3.76
CA THR A 22 3.82 -4.14 -4.28
C THR A 22 3.23 -2.89 -4.91
N ALA A 23 2.18 -3.07 -5.70
CA ALA A 23 1.33 -2.00 -6.19
C ALA A 23 -0.14 -2.44 -6.24
N SER A 24 -1.04 -1.47 -6.38
CA SER A 24 -2.49 -1.73 -6.47
C SER A 24 -2.88 -2.47 -7.75
N THR A 25 -2.19 -2.23 -8.86
CA THR A 25 -2.48 -2.82 -10.18
C THR A 25 -1.31 -3.65 -10.71
N GLY A 26 -1.60 -4.56 -11.65
CA GLY A 26 -0.57 -5.38 -12.31
C GLY A 26 0.45 -4.53 -13.09
N LEU A 27 -0.01 -3.51 -13.81
CA LEU A 27 0.86 -2.62 -14.58
C LEU A 27 1.80 -1.83 -13.66
N ALA A 28 1.28 -1.24 -12.59
CA ALA A 28 2.09 -0.52 -11.60
C ALA A 28 3.09 -1.47 -10.92
N ALA A 29 2.67 -2.69 -10.57
CA ALA A 29 3.55 -3.70 -9.99
C ALA A 29 4.73 -4.06 -10.91
N CYS A 30 4.48 -4.25 -12.20
CA CYS A 30 5.54 -4.45 -13.20
C CYS A 30 6.51 -3.26 -13.26
N ASN A 31 6.00 -2.03 -13.24
CA ASN A 31 6.81 -0.81 -13.32
C ASN A 31 7.77 -0.63 -12.15
N VAL A 32 7.37 -1.08 -10.95
CA VAL A 32 8.22 -1.00 -9.74
C VAL A 32 9.04 -2.28 -9.50
N GLY A 33 8.89 -3.30 -10.36
CA GLY A 33 9.58 -4.57 -10.22
C GLY A 33 9.10 -5.39 -9.02
N GLY A 34 7.80 -5.40 -8.79
CA GLY A 34 7.13 -6.08 -7.69
C GLY A 34 5.95 -6.95 -8.13
N VAL A 35 5.03 -7.21 -7.22
CA VAL A 35 3.79 -7.96 -7.44
C VAL A 35 2.58 -7.13 -7.01
N THR A 36 1.36 -7.54 -7.39
CA THR A 36 0.18 -6.85 -6.88
C THR A 36 0.02 -7.06 -5.38
N LEU A 37 -0.55 -6.07 -4.69
CA LEU A 37 -0.84 -6.15 -3.25
C LEU A 37 -1.69 -7.39 -2.91
N HIS A 38 -2.69 -7.72 -3.73
CA HIS A 38 -3.51 -8.92 -3.57
C HIS A 38 -2.71 -10.22 -3.69
N SER A 39 -1.78 -10.28 -4.67
CA SER A 39 -0.90 -11.44 -4.86
C SER A 39 0.07 -11.62 -3.69
N PHE A 40 0.68 -10.52 -3.22
CA PHE A 40 1.53 -10.52 -2.02
C PHE A 40 0.76 -11.06 -0.82
N ALA A 41 -0.42 -10.50 -0.57
CA ALA A 41 -1.24 -10.85 0.58
C ALA A 41 -1.80 -12.29 0.52
N GLY A 42 -1.99 -12.84 -0.68
CA GLY A 42 -2.56 -14.18 -0.86
C GLY A 42 -4.06 -14.25 -0.56
N ILE A 43 -4.77 -13.12 -0.72
CA ILE A 43 -6.18 -12.97 -0.37
C ILE A 43 -7.15 -13.22 -1.53
N GLY A 44 -6.64 -13.43 -2.75
CA GLY A 44 -7.48 -13.47 -3.95
C GLY A 44 -8.09 -12.10 -4.22
N LEU A 45 -9.42 -12.00 -4.30
CA LEU A 45 -10.13 -10.73 -4.46
C LEU A 45 -10.29 -9.95 -3.15
N GLY A 46 -10.05 -10.56 -1.99
CA GLY A 46 -10.14 -9.90 -0.69
C GLY A 46 -11.57 -9.63 -0.20
N LYS A 47 -12.58 -10.27 -0.80
CA LYS A 47 -14.00 -10.04 -0.49
C LYS A 47 -14.44 -10.69 0.82
N GLU A 48 -13.78 -11.77 1.20
CA GLU A 48 -14.09 -12.53 2.39
C GLU A 48 -13.76 -11.73 3.67
N GLU A 49 -14.37 -12.15 4.80
CA GLU A 49 -14.08 -11.57 6.11
C GLU A 49 -12.68 -11.92 6.60
N VAL A 50 -12.11 -11.07 7.46
CA VAL A 50 -10.73 -11.21 7.98
C VAL A 50 -10.44 -12.62 8.54
N PRO A 51 -11.30 -13.27 9.36
CA PRO A 51 -11.01 -14.61 9.86
C PRO A 51 -10.88 -15.66 8.77
N GLU A 52 -11.64 -15.52 7.69
CA GLU A 52 -11.58 -16.44 6.54
C GLU A 52 -10.33 -16.22 5.72
N LEU A 53 -9.98 -14.95 5.46
CA LEU A 53 -8.74 -14.59 4.77
C LEU A 53 -7.51 -15.09 5.54
N VAL A 54 -7.49 -14.94 6.85
CA VAL A 54 -6.41 -15.46 7.71
C VAL A 54 -6.31 -16.98 7.62
N ARG A 55 -7.45 -17.71 7.64
CA ARG A 55 -7.45 -19.18 7.45
C ARG A 55 -6.90 -19.59 6.09
N LYS A 56 -7.31 -18.88 5.02
CA LYS A 56 -6.84 -19.08 3.66
C LYS A 56 -5.33 -18.85 3.53
N ILE A 57 -4.81 -17.76 4.12
CA ILE A 57 -3.38 -17.45 4.10
C ILE A 57 -2.60 -18.49 4.92
N LYS A 58 -3.10 -18.91 6.09
CA LYS A 58 -2.43 -19.95 6.91
C LYS A 58 -2.27 -21.28 6.18
N ARG A 59 -3.21 -21.64 5.30
CA ARG A 59 -3.12 -22.84 4.43
C ARG A 59 -2.15 -22.65 3.26
N ASN A 60 -1.92 -21.42 2.81
CA ASN A 60 -0.96 -21.09 1.75
C ASN A 60 0.42 -20.76 2.35
N GLN A 61 1.29 -21.78 2.40
CA GLN A 61 2.62 -21.64 3.01
C GLN A 61 3.45 -20.50 2.41
N LYS A 62 3.35 -20.28 1.09
CA LYS A 62 4.09 -19.18 0.43
C LYS A 62 3.58 -17.81 0.88
N ALA A 63 2.26 -17.61 0.98
CA ALA A 63 1.67 -16.37 1.45
C ALA A 63 1.98 -16.16 2.94
N LYS A 64 1.79 -17.18 3.77
CA LYS A 64 2.14 -17.15 5.20
C LYS A 64 3.61 -16.76 5.41
N HIS A 65 4.52 -17.37 4.67
CA HIS A 65 5.95 -17.08 4.76
C HIS A 65 6.25 -15.61 4.41
N ARG A 66 5.66 -15.07 3.34
CA ARG A 66 5.80 -13.64 2.98
C ARG A 66 5.38 -12.74 4.14
N TRP A 67 4.18 -12.94 4.72
CA TRP A 67 3.69 -12.14 5.84
C TRP A 67 4.62 -12.20 7.07
N MET A 68 5.17 -13.37 7.37
CA MET A 68 6.07 -13.55 8.51
C MET A 68 7.45 -12.93 8.30
N ARG A 69 7.97 -13.00 7.08
CA ARG A 69 9.33 -12.55 6.76
C ARG A 69 9.42 -11.05 6.48
N THR A 70 8.39 -10.46 5.89
CA THR A 70 8.39 -9.05 5.49
C THR A 70 8.61 -8.13 6.68
N LYS A 71 9.57 -7.22 6.55
CA LYS A 71 9.86 -6.11 7.47
C LYS A 71 9.41 -4.76 6.90
N VAL A 72 9.51 -4.62 5.58
CA VAL A 72 9.09 -3.41 4.86
C VAL A 72 8.16 -3.81 3.74
N LEU A 73 6.95 -3.25 3.74
CA LEU A 73 5.96 -3.41 2.67
C LEU A 73 5.81 -2.08 1.94
N ILE A 74 6.16 -2.10 0.66
CA ILE A 74 6.01 -0.95 -0.24
C ILE A 74 4.73 -1.13 -1.03
N VAL A 75 3.86 -0.12 -1.03
CA VAL A 75 2.62 -0.10 -1.80
C VAL A 75 2.61 1.12 -2.71
N ASP A 76 2.79 0.90 -4.01
CA ASP A 76 2.70 1.94 -5.02
C ASP A 76 1.26 2.07 -5.54
N GLU A 77 0.89 3.27 -6.01
CA GLU A 77 -0.46 3.63 -6.46
C GLU A 77 -1.54 3.35 -5.41
N VAL A 78 -1.30 3.76 -4.16
CA VAL A 78 -2.21 3.52 -3.03
C VAL A 78 -3.58 4.19 -3.21
N SER A 79 -3.70 5.18 -4.12
CA SER A 79 -4.97 5.83 -4.45
C SER A 79 -6.04 4.86 -4.96
N MET A 80 -5.64 3.74 -5.56
CA MET A 80 -6.52 2.68 -6.06
C MET A 80 -6.79 1.57 -5.03
N VAL A 81 -6.26 1.68 -3.82
CA VAL A 81 -6.53 0.73 -2.72
C VAL A 81 -7.75 1.21 -1.95
N ASP A 82 -8.76 0.34 -1.86
CA ASP A 82 -9.95 0.63 -1.07
C ASP A 82 -9.66 0.66 0.43
N GLY A 83 -10.33 1.56 1.18
CA GLY A 83 -10.10 1.74 2.61
C GLY A 83 -10.49 0.52 3.46
N GLU A 84 -11.53 -0.22 3.07
CA GLU A 84 -11.90 -1.47 3.74
C GLU A 84 -10.84 -2.54 3.52
N LEU A 85 -10.30 -2.64 2.29
CA LEU A 85 -9.19 -3.54 1.99
C LEU A 85 -7.95 -3.18 2.82
N PHE A 86 -7.66 -1.88 2.99
CA PHE A 86 -6.54 -1.43 3.82
C PHE A 86 -6.72 -1.89 5.28
N ASP A 87 -7.91 -1.69 5.86
CA ASP A 87 -8.24 -2.14 7.22
C ASP A 87 -8.15 -3.68 7.35
N LYS A 88 -8.63 -4.43 6.35
CA LYS A 88 -8.51 -5.89 6.31
C LYS A 88 -7.05 -6.35 6.31
N LEU A 89 -6.19 -5.74 5.50
CA LEU A 89 -4.76 -6.07 5.43
C LEU A 89 -4.05 -5.79 6.75
N GLU A 90 -4.39 -4.69 7.40
CA GLU A 90 -3.86 -4.32 8.71
C GLU A 90 -4.22 -5.37 9.78
N ALA A 91 -5.49 -5.74 9.86
CA ALA A 91 -5.97 -6.76 10.79
C ALA A 91 -5.35 -8.15 10.51
N ILE A 92 -5.23 -8.54 9.24
CA ILE A 92 -4.56 -9.77 8.81
C ILE A 92 -3.11 -9.79 9.29
N ALA A 93 -2.39 -8.69 9.09
CA ALA A 93 -0.99 -8.58 9.51
C ALA A 93 -0.82 -8.79 11.02
N ARG A 94 -1.65 -8.14 11.85
CA ARG A 94 -1.64 -8.32 13.31
C ARG A 94 -1.89 -9.77 13.71
N GLN A 95 -2.93 -10.39 13.13
CA GLN A 95 -3.31 -11.76 13.49
C GLN A 95 -2.28 -12.80 13.04
N LEU A 96 -1.74 -12.68 11.83
CA LEU A 96 -0.74 -13.63 11.33
C LEU A 96 0.57 -13.54 12.11
N ARG A 97 1.00 -12.34 12.45
CA ARG A 97 2.28 -12.07 13.12
C ARG A 97 2.18 -12.12 14.64
N ASN A 98 0.97 -12.29 15.17
CA ASN A 98 0.69 -12.23 16.61
C ASN A 98 1.32 -10.97 17.26
N ASN A 99 1.12 -9.82 16.62
CA ASN A 99 1.73 -8.57 17.02
C ASN A 99 0.70 -7.43 16.93
N GLY A 100 0.38 -6.81 18.06
CA GLY A 100 -0.61 -5.74 18.19
C GLY A 100 -0.20 -4.38 17.61
N ARG A 101 1.06 -4.21 17.17
CA ARG A 101 1.49 -2.98 16.49
C ARG A 101 0.79 -2.85 15.13
N PRO A 102 0.60 -1.62 14.62
CA PRO A 102 0.06 -1.41 13.29
C PRO A 102 0.77 -2.26 12.24
N PHE A 103 -0.02 -2.85 11.34
CA PHE A 103 0.45 -3.83 10.35
C PHE A 103 1.32 -4.97 10.92
N GLY A 104 1.04 -5.39 12.17
CA GLY A 104 1.83 -6.44 12.82
C GLY A 104 3.32 -6.10 12.92
N GLY A 105 3.66 -4.81 13.03
CA GLY A 105 5.03 -4.31 13.09
C GLY A 105 5.78 -4.31 11.76
N ILE A 106 5.10 -4.41 10.61
CA ILE A 106 5.68 -4.17 9.29
C ILE A 106 5.76 -2.67 9.05
N GLN A 107 6.92 -2.18 8.62
CA GLN A 107 7.07 -0.81 8.14
C GLN A 107 6.35 -0.64 6.81
N LEU A 108 5.45 0.35 6.70
CA LEU A 108 4.80 0.69 5.44
C LEU A 108 5.52 1.84 4.74
N VAL A 109 5.66 1.72 3.43
CA VAL A 109 6.03 2.80 2.52
C VAL A 109 4.96 2.86 1.44
N VAL A 110 4.11 3.87 1.49
CA VAL A 110 3.03 4.02 0.51
C VAL A 110 3.27 5.24 -0.37
N THR A 111 2.97 5.11 -1.66
CA THR A 111 3.00 6.22 -2.62
C THR A 111 1.74 6.21 -3.47
N GLY A 112 1.31 7.38 -3.90
CA GLY A 112 0.16 7.52 -4.77
C GLY A 112 -0.24 8.96 -4.95
N ASP A 113 -1.17 9.17 -5.85
CA ASP A 113 -1.76 10.46 -6.15
C ASP A 113 -3.28 10.32 -6.11
N PHE A 114 -3.91 10.82 -5.07
CA PHE A 114 -5.35 10.73 -4.86
C PHE A 114 -6.18 11.63 -5.79
N PHE A 115 -5.54 12.40 -6.65
CA PHE A 115 -6.19 13.12 -7.76
C PHE A 115 -6.28 12.28 -9.03
N GLN A 116 -5.57 11.14 -9.08
CA GLN A 116 -5.67 10.17 -10.16
C GLN A 116 -6.85 9.21 -9.92
N LEU A 117 -6.77 8.00 -10.44
CA LEU A 117 -7.88 7.05 -10.38
C LEU A 117 -8.19 6.62 -8.95
N PRO A 118 -9.46 6.74 -8.51
CA PRO A 118 -9.92 6.23 -7.22
C PRO A 118 -10.00 4.70 -7.22
N PRO A 119 -10.23 4.08 -6.05
CA PRO A 119 -10.58 2.68 -5.98
C PRO A 119 -11.82 2.37 -6.82
N VAL A 120 -11.89 1.17 -7.38
CA VAL A 120 -13.07 0.74 -8.14
C VAL A 120 -14.22 0.50 -7.16
N PRO A 121 -15.38 1.17 -7.33
CA PRO A 121 -16.52 0.95 -6.47
C PRO A 121 -17.00 -0.51 -6.57
N GLU A 122 -17.23 -1.17 -5.45
CA GLU A 122 -17.84 -2.49 -5.42
C GLU A 122 -19.30 -2.43 -4.96
N ASN A 123 -20.14 -3.25 -5.57
CA ASN A 123 -21.54 -3.45 -5.18
C ASN A 123 -22.39 -2.15 -5.04
N GLY A 124 -22.15 -1.16 -5.90
CA GLY A 124 -22.90 0.11 -5.90
C GLY A 124 -22.56 1.04 -4.71
N ARG A 125 -21.55 0.72 -3.91
CA ARG A 125 -21.05 1.61 -2.85
C ARG A 125 -20.11 2.66 -3.45
N ALA A 126 -20.10 3.86 -2.85
CA ALA A 126 -19.11 4.88 -3.21
C ALA A 126 -17.69 4.39 -2.93
N ALA A 127 -16.75 4.77 -3.79
CA ALA A 127 -15.33 4.46 -3.58
C ALA A 127 -14.84 5.07 -2.25
N ARG A 128 -14.22 4.27 -1.41
CA ARG A 128 -13.61 4.68 -0.14
C ARG A 128 -12.10 4.68 -0.30
N PHE A 129 -11.47 5.83 -0.20
CA PHE A 129 -10.02 5.92 -0.32
C PHE A 129 -9.30 5.25 0.86
N ALA A 130 -8.06 4.85 0.64
CA ALA A 130 -7.22 4.25 1.69
C ALA A 130 -7.06 5.18 2.91
N PHE A 131 -7.01 6.49 2.71
CA PHE A 131 -6.92 7.46 3.82
C PHE A 131 -8.21 7.59 4.66
N ASP A 132 -9.35 7.08 4.16
CA ASP A 132 -10.62 6.97 4.92
C ASP A 132 -10.68 5.68 5.77
N ALA A 133 -9.68 4.80 5.64
CA ALA A 133 -9.58 3.61 6.47
C ALA A 133 -9.46 3.97 7.96
N ALA A 134 -10.12 3.20 8.83
CA ALA A 134 -10.12 3.44 10.26
C ALA A 134 -8.71 3.36 10.85
N THR A 135 -7.87 2.49 10.29
CA THR A 135 -6.49 2.26 10.74
C THR A 135 -5.45 3.15 10.06
N TRP A 136 -5.84 3.98 9.10
CA TRP A 136 -4.89 4.83 8.35
C TRP A 136 -4.05 5.72 9.27
N LYS A 137 -4.71 6.52 10.12
CA LYS A 137 -4.04 7.50 11.00
C LYS A 137 -3.09 6.85 12.01
N THR A 138 -3.39 5.64 12.46
CA THR A 138 -2.53 4.89 13.39
C THR A 138 -1.39 4.18 12.69
N THR A 139 -1.53 3.95 11.38
CA THR A 139 -0.57 3.21 10.56
C THR A 139 0.43 4.13 9.87
N ILE A 140 -0.05 5.29 9.38
CA ILE A 140 0.74 6.25 8.61
C ILE A 140 1.11 7.42 9.50
N GLU A 141 2.37 7.47 9.93
CA GLU A 141 2.88 8.51 10.86
C GLU A 141 3.35 9.76 10.14
N TYR A 142 4.03 9.58 9.01
CA TYR A 142 4.67 10.67 8.28
C TYR A 142 4.15 10.74 6.86
N THR A 143 3.99 11.97 6.39
CA THR A 143 3.52 12.28 5.05
C THR A 143 4.42 13.32 4.41
N ILE A 144 4.85 13.05 3.18
CA ILE A 144 5.69 13.97 2.40
C ILE A 144 4.94 14.31 1.10
N GLY A 145 4.61 15.59 0.93
CA GLY A 145 4.02 16.11 -0.30
C GLY A 145 5.10 16.40 -1.35
N LEU A 146 4.89 15.93 -2.58
CA LEU A 146 5.73 16.25 -3.73
C LEU A 146 5.00 17.27 -4.60
N HIS A 147 5.59 18.46 -4.81
CA HIS A 147 4.93 19.56 -5.50
C HIS A 147 5.45 19.81 -6.92
N HIS A 148 6.64 19.28 -7.27
CA HIS A 148 7.20 19.45 -8.60
C HIS A 148 6.74 18.39 -9.59
N VAL A 149 6.16 18.83 -10.70
CA VAL A 149 5.70 17.97 -11.80
C VAL A 149 6.77 17.94 -12.89
N PHE A 150 7.44 16.79 -13.06
CA PHE A 150 8.48 16.61 -14.07
C PHE A 150 7.98 15.93 -15.35
N ARG A 151 6.87 15.19 -15.27
CA ARG A 151 6.37 14.38 -16.38
C ARG A 151 5.51 15.17 -17.36
N GLN A 152 4.76 16.16 -16.89
CA GLN A 152 3.90 16.99 -17.73
C GLN A 152 4.68 18.22 -18.19
N LYS A 153 4.86 18.35 -19.52
CA LYS A 153 5.55 19.49 -20.13
C LYS A 153 4.66 20.73 -20.28
N ASP A 154 3.34 20.57 -20.16
CA ASP A 154 2.36 21.63 -20.32
C ASP A 154 1.78 22.07 -18.96
N PRO A 155 2.16 23.25 -18.44
CA PRO A 155 1.68 23.76 -17.17
C PRO A 155 0.15 23.96 -17.14
N SER A 156 -0.48 24.23 -18.29
CA SER A 156 -1.94 24.47 -18.38
C SER A 156 -2.75 23.20 -18.11
N LYS A 157 -2.23 22.04 -18.47
CA LYS A 157 -2.88 20.73 -18.20
C LYS A 157 -2.73 20.28 -16.75
N SER A 158 -1.69 20.72 -16.06
CA SER A 158 -1.49 20.47 -14.64
C SER A 158 -2.52 21.20 -13.76
N CYS A 159 -2.96 22.41 -14.18
CA CYS A 159 -3.90 23.21 -13.41
C CYS A 159 -5.36 22.70 -13.41
N TYR A 160 -5.79 21.96 -14.42
CA TYR A 160 -7.18 21.49 -14.48
C TYR A 160 -7.50 20.36 -13.50
N HIS A 161 -6.52 19.58 -13.08
CA HIS A 161 -6.69 18.53 -12.09
C HIS A 161 -6.60 19.03 -10.63
N LEU A 162 -6.04 20.21 -10.40
CA LEU A 162 -5.80 20.76 -9.06
C LEU A 162 -6.96 21.61 -8.52
N ARG A 163 -8.02 21.88 -9.30
CA ARG A 163 -9.07 22.86 -8.92
C ARG A 163 -10.26 22.33 -8.16
N PHE A 164 -10.43 21.03 -7.96
CA PHE A 164 -11.57 20.51 -7.24
C PHE A 164 -11.18 19.65 -6.03
N ARG A 165 -11.31 20.25 -4.88
CA ARG A 165 -11.68 19.77 -3.56
C ARG A 165 -10.62 19.57 -2.47
N PHE A 166 -9.30 19.34 -2.75
CA PHE A 166 -8.31 19.31 -1.65
C PHE A 166 -6.92 19.73 -2.13
N PRO A 167 -6.36 20.88 -1.70
CA PRO A 167 -5.07 21.38 -2.19
C PRO A 167 -3.82 20.65 -1.68
N TRP A 168 -3.95 19.54 -0.95
CA TRP A 168 -2.87 19.04 -0.07
C TRP A 168 -2.47 17.57 -0.23
N LEU A 169 -2.85 16.85 -1.29
CA LEU A 169 -2.72 15.39 -1.32
C LEU A 169 -1.89 14.81 -2.47
N THR A 170 -0.60 15.13 -2.50
CA THR A 170 0.38 14.26 -3.17
C THR A 170 1.23 13.61 -2.07
N TRP A 171 1.12 12.28 -1.88
CA TRP A 171 1.56 11.61 -0.66
C TRP A 171 2.69 10.63 -0.90
N CYS A 172 3.77 10.76 -0.15
CA CYS A 172 4.68 9.66 0.14
C CYS A 172 4.76 9.50 1.66
N SER A 173 4.44 8.33 2.20
CA SER A 173 4.40 8.12 3.64
C SER A 173 5.36 7.02 4.08
N LEU A 174 6.18 7.33 5.09
CA LEU A 174 7.18 6.45 5.66
C LEU A 174 6.93 6.26 7.17
N ARG A 175 6.82 5.03 7.63
CA ARG A 175 6.86 4.69 9.05
C ARG A 175 8.18 4.02 9.41
N ARG A 176 8.88 4.54 10.40
CA ARG A 176 10.02 3.86 11.04
C ARG A 176 9.52 3.02 12.21
N ASN A 177 9.92 1.76 12.27
CA ASN A 177 9.84 0.99 13.51
C ASN A 177 11.09 1.30 14.33
N ALA A 178 10.90 1.92 15.48
CA ALA A 178 11.89 1.96 16.54
C ALA A 178 11.84 0.63 17.32
#